data_ff5472ca22eb62bb690572711da89ccc
#
_entry.id   ff5472ca22eb62bb690572711da89ccc
#
_cell.length_a   1.000
_cell.length_b   1.000
_cell.length_c   1.000
_cell.angle_alpha   90.00
_cell.angle_beta   90.00
_cell.angle_gamma   90.00
#
_symmetry.space_group_name_H-M   'P 1'
#
loop_
_entity.id
_entity.type
_entity.pdbx_description
1 polymer ?
#
loop_
_entity_poly.entity_id
_entity_poly.type
_entity_poly.pdbx_seq_one_letter_code
_entity_poly.pdbx_strand_id
1 'polypeptide(L)'
;TLTAGGDDFNSGIHIAEAIGGLVGTGAQTVQYLGRGSAQGQYSESYYVQFANGVSALYNTFTSTWQPFVVTIMTTKSSYSFKMDSSRLYEALLQEICCFMEHKPNRLADVPTLIESVKIMLAGAASRADGGSKVPLCDLSEDGPCYDGTAFWKNYAAASGPMYTL
;
A
#
# COMPACT_ATOMS: atom_id res chain seq x y z
N THR A 1 -8.52 -7.97 -4.44
CA THR A 1 -8.21 -6.67 -5.07
C THR A 1 -8.43 -5.57 -4.05
N LEU A 2 -7.52 -4.63 -3.97
CA LEU A 2 -7.61 -3.42 -3.14
C LEU A 2 -7.47 -2.18 -4.02
N THR A 3 -8.16 -1.11 -3.64
CA THR A 3 -8.10 0.17 -4.36
C THR A 3 -8.02 1.34 -3.38
N ALA A 4 -7.28 2.38 -3.73
CA ALA A 4 -7.24 3.64 -3.00
C ALA A 4 -6.98 4.81 -3.95
N GLY A 5 -7.47 6.00 -3.58
CA GLY A 5 -7.12 7.25 -4.25
C GLY A 5 -5.84 7.86 -3.68
N GLY A 6 -5.15 8.66 -4.46
CA GLY A 6 -3.88 9.29 -4.11
C GLY A 6 -2.75 8.86 -5.02
N ASP A 7 -1.50 9.15 -4.64
CA ASP A 7 -0.34 8.64 -5.35
C ASP A 7 0.04 7.22 -4.89
N ASP A 8 0.93 6.58 -5.65
CA ASP A 8 1.37 5.22 -5.38
C ASP A 8 1.94 5.03 -3.97
N PHE A 9 2.77 5.96 -3.50
CA PHE A 9 3.46 5.80 -2.22
C PHE A 9 2.61 6.27 -1.05
N ASN A 10 1.95 7.42 -1.16
CA ASN A 10 1.18 7.99 -0.06
C ASN A 10 -0.06 7.16 0.29
N SER A 11 -0.79 6.69 -0.72
CA SER A 11 -2.00 5.88 -0.52
C SER A 11 -1.77 4.39 -0.76
N GLY A 12 -0.81 4.04 -1.62
CA GLY A 12 -0.46 2.66 -1.94
C GLY A 12 0.12 1.92 -0.75
N ILE A 13 0.88 2.60 0.14
CA ILE A 13 1.43 1.97 1.35
C ILE A 13 0.31 1.41 2.24
N HIS A 14 -0.80 2.12 2.40
CA HIS A 14 -1.94 1.63 3.19
C HIS A 14 -2.60 0.41 2.56
N ILE A 15 -2.57 0.30 1.22
CA ILE A 15 -3.03 -0.90 0.53
C ILE A 15 -2.08 -2.08 0.82
N ALA A 16 -0.77 -1.86 0.73
CA ALA A 16 0.23 -2.89 1.02
C ALA A 16 0.11 -3.38 2.48
N GLU A 17 -0.08 -2.48 3.43
CA GLU A 17 -0.32 -2.80 4.85
C GLU A 17 -1.63 -3.59 5.03
N ALA A 18 -2.71 -3.20 4.34
CA ALA A 18 -3.97 -3.94 4.40
C ALA A 18 -3.83 -5.35 3.79
N ILE A 19 -3.04 -5.52 2.73
CA ILE A 19 -2.72 -6.83 2.17
C ILE A 19 -1.96 -7.66 3.20
N GLY A 20 -0.90 -7.11 3.81
CA GLY A 20 -0.13 -7.78 4.87
C GLY A 20 -1.00 -8.20 6.06
N GLY A 21 -1.90 -7.33 6.50
CA GLY A 21 -2.87 -7.63 7.56
C GLY A 21 -3.85 -8.76 7.24
N LEU A 22 -4.17 -8.96 5.96
CA LEU A 22 -5.11 -10.01 5.50
C LEU A 22 -4.42 -11.32 5.12
N VAL A 23 -3.25 -11.26 4.52
CA VAL A 23 -2.54 -12.42 3.94
C VAL A 23 -1.41 -12.90 4.85
N GLY A 24 -0.89 -12.03 5.69
CA GLY A 24 0.35 -12.22 6.44
C GLY A 24 1.57 -11.77 5.62
N THR A 25 2.76 -12.01 6.18
CA THR A 25 4.04 -11.76 5.51
C THR A 25 4.40 -12.90 4.54
N GLY A 26 5.44 -12.67 3.74
CA GLY A 26 5.97 -13.65 2.79
C GLY A 26 5.70 -13.26 1.33
N ALA A 27 5.60 -11.98 1.03
CA ALA A 27 5.56 -11.48 -0.34
C ALA A 27 6.87 -11.83 -1.05
N GLN A 28 6.77 -12.47 -2.21
CA GLN A 28 7.92 -12.95 -2.98
C GLN A 28 8.25 -12.03 -4.13
N THR A 29 7.23 -11.63 -4.89
CA THR A 29 7.44 -10.82 -6.11
C THR A 29 6.33 -9.79 -6.27
N VAL A 30 6.68 -8.68 -6.89
CA VAL A 30 5.72 -7.67 -7.36
C VAL A 30 5.89 -7.45 -8.85
N GLN A 31 4.78 -7.24 -9.54
CA GLN A 31 4.76 -6.93 -10.95
C GLN A 31 3.78 -5.78 -11.22
N TYR A 32 4.26 -4.76 -11.92
CA TYR A 32 3.43 -3.71 -12.48
C TYR A 32 2.70 -4.23 -13.71
N LEU A 33 1.39 -4.08 -13.74
CA LEU A 33 0.54 -4.59 -14.82
C LEU A 33 0.17 -3.53 -15.86
N GLY A 34 0.38 -2.27 -15.53
CA GLY A 34 0.11 -1.18 -16.46
C GLY A 34 -0.68 -0.03 -15.87
N ARG A 35 -0.85 1.00 -16.69
CA ARG A 35 -1.59 2.23 -16.38
C ARG A 35 -2.87 2.29 -17.17
N GLY A 36 -3.99 2.49 -16.49
CA GLY A 36 -5.23 2.98 -17.08
C GLY A 36 -5.28 4.50 -17.06
N SER A 37 -5.86 5.13 -18.07
CA SER A 37 -6.10 6.56 -18.06
C SER A 37 -7.45 6.91 -18.66
N ALA A 38 -8.17 7.83 -18.02
CA ALA A 38 -9.41 8.40 -18.54
C ALA A 38 -9.57 9.84 -18.03
N GLN A 39 -9.78 10.79 -18.94
CA GLN A 39 -10.06 12.20 -18.61
C GLN A 39 -9.05 12.85 -17.64
N GLY A 40 -7.74 12.55 -17.81
CA GLY A 40 -6.68 13.09 -16.96
C GLY A 40 -6.53 12.40 -15.59
N GLN A 41 -7.32 11.37 -15.32
CA GLN A 41 -7.17 10.51 -14.14
C GLN A 41 -6.38 9.26 -14.53
N TYR A 42 -5.59 8.75 -13.59
CA TYR A 42 -4.74 7.58 -13.82
C TYR A 42 -4.99 6.53 -12.76
N SER A 43 -4.93 5.27 -13.18
CA SER A 43 -4.85 4.12 -12.27
C SER A 43 -3.61 3.30 -12.59
N GLU A 44 -2.87 2.93 -11.56
CA GLU A 44 -1.74 2.01 -11.66
C GLU A 44 -2.16 0.67 -11.06
N SER A 45 -1.83 -0.43 -11.72
CA SER A 45 -2.22 -1.77 -11.31
C SER A 45 -0.99 -2.62 -11.02
N TYR A 46 -1.02 -3.36 -9.93
CA TYR A 46 0.08 -4.19 -9.46
C TYR A 46 -0.40 -5.56 -9.02
N TYR A 47 0.45 -6.56 -9.23
CA TYR A 47 0.24 -7.92 -8.78
C TYR A 47 1.33 -8.32 -7.79
N VAL A 48 0.94 -8.87 -6.65
CA VAL A 48 1.84 -9.37 -5.61
C VAL A 48 1.62 -10.86 -5.44
N GLN A 49 2.70 -11.63 -5.43
CA GLN A 49 2.67 -13.07 -5.21
C GLN A 49 3.31 -13.41 -3.87
N PHE A 50 2.64 -14.26 -3.09
CA PHE A 50 3.07 -14.67 -1.76
C PHE A 50 3.54 -16.13 -1.74
N ALA A 51 4.45 -16.45 -0.80
CA ALA A 51 5.01 -17.79 -0.62
C ALA A 51 3.95 -18.85 -0.27
N ASN A 52 2.87 -18.44 0.41
CA ASN A 52 1.76 -19.31 0.77
C ASN A 52 0.79 -19.62 -0.40
N GLY A 53 1.12 -19.17 -1.61
CA GLY A 53 0.31 -19.36 -2.81
C GLY A 53 -0.81 -18.36 -3.00
N VAL A 54 -1.03 -17.44 -2.05
CA VAL A 54 -1.97 -16.34 -2.21
C VAL A 54 -1.40 -15.30 -3.17
N SER A 55 -2.27 -14.66 -3.93
CA SER A 55 -1.92 -13.52 -4.74
C SER A 55 -2.84 -12.34 -4.44
N ALA A 56 -2.30 -11.13 -4.54
CA ALA A 56 -3.03 -9.90 -4.40
C ALA A 56 -2.90 -9.04 -5.65
N LEU A 57 -4.00 -8.39 -6.02
CA LEU A 57 -4.03 -7.31 -7.01
C LEU A 57 -4.36 -6.03 -6.27
N TYR A 58 -3.59 -4.98 -6.50
CA TYR A 58 -3.95 -3.67 -5.99
C TYR A 58 -3.88 -2.59 -7.07
N ASN A 59 -4.69 -1.56 -6.89
CA ASN A 59 -4.76 -0.42 -7.78
C ASN A 59 -4.66 0.86 -6.97
N THR A 60 -3.85 1.79 -7.45
CA THR A 60 -3.81 3.16 -6.97
C THR A 60 -4.40 4.09 -8.01
N PHE A 61 -4.96 5.22 -7.57
CA PHE A 61 -5.59 6.19 -8.44
C PHE A 61 -4.98 7.56 -8.18
N THR A 62 -4.51 8.21 -9.23
CA THR A 62 -3.95 9.57 -9.18
C THR A 62 -4.94 10.57 -9.76
N SER A 63 -5.03 11.74 -9.14
CA SER A 63 -5.95 12.83 -9.53
C SER A 63 -7.44 12.51 -9.34
N THR A 64 -7.77 11.45 -8.59
CA THR A 64 -9.14 11.15 -8.19
C THR A 64 -9.13 10.50 -6.81
N TRP A 65 -10.11 10.88 -6.00
CA TRP A 65 -10.31 10.21 -4.71
C TRP A 65 -11.10 8.91 -4.91
N GLN A 66 -10.57 7.83 -4.35
CA GLN A 66 -11.27 6.55 -4.28
C GLN A 66 -11.22 6.03 -2.85
N PRO A 67 -12.30 5.45 -2.32
CA PRO A 67 -12.28 4.82 -1.03
C PRO A 67 -11.40 3.58 -1.04
N PHE A 68 -10.91 3.17 0.12
CA PHE A 68 -10.29 1.85 0.26
C PHE A 68 -11.37 0.77 0.13
N VAL A 69 -11.31 0.02 -0.95
CA VAL A 69 -12.21 -1.11 -1.22
C VAL A 69 -11.40 -2.40 -1.26
N VAL A 70 -11.87 -3.41 -0.55
CA VAL A 70 -11.23 -4.72 -0.48
C VAL A 70 -12.19 -5.77 -1.00
N THR A 71 -11.71 -6.62 -1.90
CA THR A 71 -12.41 -7.83 -2.32
C THR A 71 -11.52 -9.05 -2.06
N ILE A 72 -12.02 -9.98 -1.26
CA ILE A 72 -11.35 -11.23 -0.92
C ILE A 72 -12.09 -12.36 -1.60
N MET A 73 -11.34 -13.19 -2.32
CA MET A 73 -11.87 -14.42 -2.93
C MET A 73 -11.20 -15.62 -2.26
N THR A 74 -12.02 -16.53 -1.76
CA THR A 74 -11.58 -17.81 -1.20
C THR A 74 -12.16 -18.96 -2.03
N THR A 75 -11.73 -20.17 -1.75
CA THR A 75 -12.30 -21.38 -2.38
C THR A 75 -13.78 -21.60 -2.05
N LYS A 76 -14.31 -20.92 -1.05
CA LYS A 76 -15.69 -21.13 -0.56
C LYS A 76 -16.58 -19.91 -0.75
N SER A 77 -16.02 -18.70 -0.74
CA SER A 77 -16.81 -17.46 -0.71
C SER A 77 -16.03 -16.28 -1.25
N SER A 78 -16.74 -15.24 -1.65
CA SER A 78 -16.18 -13.92 -1.94
C SER A 78 -16.77 -12.88 -0.97
N TYR A 79 -15.93 -11.95 -0.56
CA TYR A 79 -16.29 -10.86 0.33
C TYR A 79 -15.85 -9.55 -0.31
N SER A 80 -16.69 -8.53 -0.26
CA SER A 80 -16.32 -7.18 -0.70
C SER A 80 -16.81 -6.18 0.33
N PHE A 81 -15.93 -5.27 0.73
CA PHE A 81 -16.26 -4.23 1.69
C PHE A 81 -15.47 -2.94 1.41
N LYS A 82 -16.07 -1.84 1.77
CA LYS A 82 -15.46 -0.52 1.80
C LYS A 82 -14.99 -0.24 3.21
N MET A 83 -13.72 0.15 3.38
CA MET A 83 -13.19 0.50 4.68
C MET A 83 -13.76 1.84 5.15
N ASP A 84 -14.24 1.88 6.39
CA ASP A 84 -14.65 3.14 7.03
C ASP A 84 -13.40 3.86 7.57
N SER A 85 -12.99 4.90 6.85
CA SER A 85 -11.83 5.69 7.23
C SER A 85 -12.11 6.67 8.38
N SER A 86 -13.37 6.91 8.76
CA SER A 86 -13.73 7.89 9.80
C SER A 86 -13.25 7.49 11.20
N ARG A 87 -13.00 6.20 11.45
CA ARG A 87 -12.61 5.65 12.74
C ARG A 87 -11.19 5.06 12.77
N LEU A 88 -10.40 5.25 11.73
CA LEU A 88 -9.05 4.64 11.65
C LEU A 88 -8.14 5.09 12.79
N TYR A 89 -8.13 6.38 13.10
CA TYR A 89 -7.30 6.90 14.20
C TYR A 89 -7.79 6.45 15.58
N GLU A 90 -9.10 6.35 15.79
CA GLU A 90 -9.66 5.82 17.03
C GLU A 90 -9.20 4.37 17.24
N ALA A 91 -9.33 3.53 16.22
CA ALA A 91 -8.91 2.14 16.26
C ALA A 91 -7.39 2.01 16.51
N LEU A 92 -6.57 2.82 15.82
CA LEU A 92 -5.13 2.82 16.01
C LEU A 92 -4.75 3.23 17.44
N LEU A 93 -5.35 4.29 17.99
CA LEU A 93 -5.07 4.76 19.34
C LEU A 93 -5.47 3.72 20.39
N GLN A 94 -6.57 3.00 20.18
CA GLN A 94 -6.96 1.88 21.07
C GLN A 94 -5.89 0.77 21.07
N GLU A 95 -5.37 0.38 19.92
CA GLU A 95 -4.31 -0.63 19.83
C GLU A 95 -3.01 -0.14 20.48
N ILE A 96 -2.66 1.13 20.31
CA ILE A 96 -1.49 1.75 20.97
C ILE A 96 -1.67 1.73 22.49
N CYS A 97 -2.84 2.09 23.01
CA CYS A 97 -3.11 2.02 24.46
C CYS A 97 -2.98 0.58 24.97
N CYS A 98 -3.52 -0.41 24.26
CA CYS A 98 -3.34 -1.81 24.61
C CYS A 98 -1.85 -2.20 24.64
N PHE A 99 -1.06 -1.78 23.66
CA PHE A 99 0.38 -2.03 23.62
C PHE A 99 1.10 -1.40 24.82
N MET A 100 0.83 -0.14 25.15
CA MET A 100 1.42 0.55 26.31
C MET A 100 1.06 -0.09 27.65
N GLU A 101 -0.12 -0.67 27.75
CA GLU A 101 -0.59 -1.40 28.95
C GLU A 101 -0.16 -2.88 28.96
N HIS A 102 0.71 -3.30 28.04
CA HIS A 102 1.15 -4.69 27.86
C HIS A 102 -0.01 -5.69 27.67
N LYS A 103 -1.11 -5.24 27.09
CA LYS A 103 -2.25 -6.06 26.70
C LYS A 103 -2.09 -6.62 25.28
N PRO A 104 -2.79 -7.70 24.94
CA PRO A 104 -2.87 -8.16 23.56
C PRO A 104 -3.35 -7.01 22.62
N ASN A 105 -2.64 -6.82 21.52
CA ASN A 105 -2.95 -5.79 20.53
C ASN A 105 -2.72 -6.34 19.12
N ARG A 106 -3.18 -5.59 18.12
CA ARG A 106 -3.10 -5.94 16.70
C ARG A 106 -2.20 -5.01 15.89
N LEU A 107 -1.29 -4.30 16.56
CA LEU A 107 -0.28 -3.51 15.85
C LEU A 107 0.59 -4.43 14.99
N ALA A 108 0.88 -3.98 13.77
CA ALA A 108 1.80 -4.70 12.90
C ALA A 108 3.21 -4.70 13.51
N ASP A 109 3.89 -5.82 13.41
CA ASP A 109 5.30 -5.93 13.80
C ASP A 109 6.22 -5.27 12.75
N VAL A 110 7.46 -5.02 13.15
CA VAL A 110 8.44 -4.36 12.26
C VAL A 110 8.68 -5.13 10.96
N PRO A 111 8.80 -6.46 10.94
CA PRO A 111 8.90 -7.21 9.68
C PRO A 111 7.74 -6.97 8.72
N THR A 112 6.51 -6.93 9.21
CA THR A 112 5.31 -6.65 8.39
C THR A 112 5.37 -5.24 7.79
N LEU A 113 5.76 -4.24 8.59
CA LEU A 113 5.88 -2.85 8.11
C LEU A 113 6.97 -2.73 7.03
N ILE A 114 8.13 -3.36 7.25
CA ILE A 114 9.23 -3.38 6.27
C ILE A 114 8.79 -4.07 4.97
N GLU A 115 8.07 -5.19 5.06
CA GLU A 115 7.59 -5.90 3.86
C GLU A 115 6.64 -5.04 3.06
N SER A 116 5.75 -4.28 3.70
CA SER A 116 4.85 -3.35 3.01
C SER A 116 5.61 -2.29 2.21
N VAL A 117 6.69 -1.73 2.78
CA VAL A 117 7.57 -0.79 2.07
C VAL A 117 8.28 -1.49 0.90
N LYS A 118 8.79 -2.72 1.10
CA LYS A 118 9.44 -3.50 0.03
C LYS A 118 8.48 -3.79 -1.13
N ILE A 119 7.22 -4.09 -0.86
CA ILE A 119 6.19 -4.27 -1.90
C ILE A 119 6.07 -2.99 -2.74
N MET A 120 6.05 -1.81 -2.12
CA MET A 120 5.97 -0.54 -2.83
C MET A 120 7.21 -0.27 -3.67
N LEU A 121 8.41 -0.50 -3.12
CA LEU A 121 9.68 -0.32 -3.83
C LEU A 121 9.80 -1.29 -5.01
N ALA A 122 9.44 -2.57 -4.83
CA ALA A 122 9.43 -3.55 -5.91
C ALA A 122 8.42 -3.18 -7.00
N GLY A 123 7.25 -2.64 -6.63
CA GLY A 123 6.28 -2.12 -7.58
C GLY A 123 6.82 -0.95 -8.39
N ALA A 124 7.51 0.00 -7.75
CA ALA A 124 8.16 1.12 -8.42
C ALA A 124 9.27 0.65 -9.37
N ALA A 125 10.12 -0.29 -8.92
CA ALA A 125 11.16 -0.89 -9.75
C ALA A 125 10.57 -1.62 -10.96
N SER A 126 9.54 -2.44 -10.75
CA SER A 126 8.82 -3.13 -11.82
C SER A 126 8.26 -2.16 -12.86
N ARG A 127 7.65 -1.05 -12.40
CA ARG A 127 7.12 -0.02 -13.29
C ARG A 127 8.23 0.64 -14.11
N ALA A 128 9.36 0.97 -13.49
CA ALA A 128 10.51 1.57 -14.16
C ALA A 128 11.11 0.64 -15.23
N ASP A 129 11.03 -0.68 -15.02
CA ASP A 129 11.51 -1.72 -15.93
C ASP A 129 10.39 -2.32 -16.81
N GLY A 130 9.39 -1.51 -17.14
CA GLY A 130 8.36 -1.88 -18.13
C GLY A 130 7.42 -3.00 -17.69
N GLY A 131 7.32 -3.31 -16.41
CA GLY A 131 6.43 -4.34 -15.87
C GLY A 131 7.08 -5.70 -15.66
N SER A 132 8.41 -5.75 -15.56
CA SER A 132 9.11 -6.97 -15.16
C SER A 132 8.70 -7.41 -13.75
N LYS A 133 8.75 -8.71 -13.51
CA LYS A 133 8.53 -9.26 -12.17
C LYS A 133 9.78 -9.02 -11.30
N VAL A 134 9.62 -8.32 -10.19
CA VAL A 134 10.70 -7.97 -9.26
C VAL A 134 10.57 -8.80 -7.99
N PRO A 135 11.55 -9.67 -7.67
CA PRO A 135 11.62 -10.35 -6.38
C PRO A 135 11.97 -9.37 -5.25
N LEU A 136 11.33 -9.51 -4.09
CA LEU A 136 11.61 -8.65 -2.94
C LEU A 136 13.02 -8.85 -2.38
N CYS A 137 13.61 -10.04 -2.58
CA CYS A 137 14.99 -10.34 -2.17
C CYS A 137 16.05 -9.65 -3.05
N ASP A 138 15.69 -9.20 -4.24
CA ASP A 138 16.60 -8.53 -5.17
C ASP A 138 16.64 -7.01 -4.94
N LEU A 139 15.83 -6.48 -4.01
CA LEU A 139 15.87 -5.07 -3.63
C LEU A 139 17.17 -4.79 -2.86
N SER A 140 18.01 -3.92 -3.43
CA SER A 140 19.22 -3.45 -2.78
C SER A 140 18.91 -2.46 -1.65
N GLU A 141 19.63 -2.56 -0.53
CA GLU A 141 19.56 -1.56 0.55
C GLU A 141 20.08 -0.18 0.07
N ASP A 142 20.98 -0.16 -0.89
CA ASP A 142 21.50 1.05 -1.53
C ASP A 142 20.72 1.44 -2.81
N GLY A 143 19.61 0.76 -3.08
CA GLY A 143 18.78 0.98 -4.25
C GLY A 143 18.00 2.30 -4.20
N PRO A 144 17.33 2.67 -5.30
CA PRO A 144 16.47 3.85 -5.33
C PRO A 144 15.42 3.76 -4.22
N CYS A 145 15.41 4.77 -3.35
CA CYS A 145 14.42 4.91 -2.30
C CYS A 145 13.38 5.97 -2.66
N TYR A 146 12.30 6.00 -1.89
CA TYR A 146 11.32 7.07 -2.01
C TYR A 146 11.88 8.39 -1.51
N ASP A 147 11.87 9.42 -2.35
CA ASP A 147 12.30 10.76 -1.98
C ASP A 147 11.19 11.50 -1.21
N GLY A 148 11.16 11.28 0.10
CA GLY A 148 10.21 11.93 1.00
C GLY A 148 10.37 13.45 1.05
N THR A 149 11.57 13.99 0.77
CA THR A 149 11.81 15.43 0.73
C THR A 149 11.16 16.06 -0.51
N ALA A 150 11.32 15.44 -1.66
CA ALA A 150 10.66 15.88 -2.89
C ALA A 150 9.14 15.77 -2.75
N PHE A 151 8.65 14.66 -2.21
CA PHE A 151 7.23 14.48 -1.92
C PHE A 151 6.70 15.60 -1.02
N TRP A 152 7.35 15.86 0.12
CA TRP A 152 6.91 16.88 1.07
C TRP A 152 6.83 18.28 0.44
N LYS A 153 7.83 18.66 -0.34
CA LYS A 153 7.82 19.97 -1.05
C LYS A 153 6.63 20.10 -1.99
N ASN A 154 6.34 19.04 -2.76
CA ASN A 154 5.22 19.03 -3.70
C ASN A 154 3.87 19.01 -2.96
N TYR A 155 3.77 18.23 -1.90
CA TYR A 155 2.56 18.13 -1.07
C TYR A 155 2.26 19.44 -0.36
N ALA A 156 3.26 20.08 0.25
CA ALA A 156 3.10 21.39 0.91
C ALA A 156 2.69 22.47 -0.09
N ALA A 157 3.28 22.49 -1.28
CA ALA A 157 2.91 23.43 -2.33
C ALA A 157 1.45 23.24 -2.82
N ALA A 158 0.98 22.00 -2.91
CA ALA A 158 -0.38 21.67 -3.33
C ALA A 158 -1.44 21.93 -2.24
N SER A 159 -1.05 21.78 -0.96
CA SER A 159 -1.97 21.87 0.19
C SER A 159 -2.20 23.31 0.69
N GLY A 160 -1.44 24.30 0.16
CA GLY A 160 -1.56 25.71 0.56
C GLY A 160 -1.10 25.99 2.01
N PRO A 161 -1.44 27.16 2.58
CA PRO A 161 -0.86 27.66 3.85
C PRO A 161 -1.26 26.89 5.11
N MET A 162 -2.02 25.81 5.02
CA MET A 162 -2.49 25.03 6.17
C MET A 162 -1.36 24.31 6.91
N TYR A 163 -0.14 24.24 6.35
CA TYR A 163 1.02 23.53 6.91
C TYR A 163 2.28 24.40 7.04
N THR A 164 2.17 25.72 6.96
CA THR A 164 3.27 26.60 7.37
C THR A 164 3.28 26.70 8.91
N LEU A 165 4.11 25.86 9.53
CA LEU A 165 4.53 26.01 10.91
C LEU A 165 5.68 27.02 10.99
#